data_c19be1733c9d4582dcb9ad41ee2ee575
#
_entry.id   c19be1733c9d4582dcb9ad41ee2ee575
#
_cell.length_a   1.000
_cell.length_b   1.000
_cell.length_c   1.000
_cell.angle_alpha   90.00
_cell.angle_beta   90.00
_cell.angle_gamma   90.00
#
_symmetry.space_group_name_H-M   'P 1'
#
loop_
_entity.id
_entity.type
_entity.pdbx_description
1 polymer ?
#
loop_
_entity_poly.entity_id
_entity_poly.type
_entity_poly.pdbx_seq_one_letter_code
_entity_poly.pdbx_strand_id
1 'polypeptide(L)'
;MWSIGRSEAALLAELPAPIEIRAIRSARRLRLRYDEARGILKLTCPARTSRRSALSWALDQRDWIENQLAQSSPLEPFEPDAIIPIGGSDVRLVWAEREPRTPRLHEGELRSGGPRAGFERRITAFLKRLALDTMSAEAAEFAAVAGVTARAISVGDPSSRWGSCTSEGKIRLSWRLIMAPPEARRHVVSHEVAHLVHLNHGAEFKALEARLFGPGLAKAKTALRRAGPRLRRLGRS
;
A
#
# COMPACT_ATOMS: atom_id res chain seq x y z
N MET A 1 44.11 24.48 -2.44
CA MET A 1 43.75 23.04 -2.33
C MET A 1 42.34 22.90 -2.91
N TRP A 2 42.20 22.41 -4.15
CA TRP A 2 40.90 22.27 -4.81
C TRP A 2 40.19 21.10 -4.16
N SER A 3 39.09 21.36 -3.48
CA SER A 3 38.18 20.31 -2.99
C SER A 3 37.59 19.59 -4.21
N ILE A 4 38.09 18.39 -4.50
CA ILE A 4 37.51 17.48 -5.50
C ILE A 4 36.13 17.16 -4.98
N GLY A 5 35.11 17.87 -5.48
CA GLY A 5 33.75 17.65 -5.08
C GLY A 5 33.32 16.23 -5.41
N ARG A 6 32.82 15.47 -4.42
CA ARG A 6 32.34 14.09 -4.54
C ARG A 6 31.45 13.93 -5.79
N SER A 7 31.64 12.85 -6.55
CA SER A 7 30.78 12.53 -7.69
C SER A 7 29.37 12.14 -7.24
N GLU A 8 28.36 12.26 -8.09
CA GLU A 8 27.00 11.80 -7.77
C GLU A 8 26.97 10.30 -7.40
N ALA A 9 27.78 9.50 -8.08
CA ALA A 9 27.91 8.06 -7.78
C ALA A 9 28.46 7.82 -6.37
N ALA A 10 29.45 8.60 -5.94
CA ALA A 10 29.99 8.52 -4.58
C ALA A 10 28.94 8.92 -3.53
N LEU A 11 28.20 10.00 -3.78
CA LEU A 11 27.12 10.44 -2.87
C LEU A 11 26.00 9.40 -2.77
N LEU A 12 25.63 8.74 -3.87
CA LEU A 12 24.65 7.67 -3.88
C LEU A 12 25.11 6.43 -3.09
N ALA A 13 26.39 6.08 -3.21
CA ALA A 13 26.97 4.92 -2.50
C ALA A 13 27.06 5.14 -0.98
N GLU A 14 27.12 6.38 -0.52
CA GLU A 14 27.18 6.73 0.90
C GLU A 14 25.80 6.77 1.58
N LEU A 15 24.70 6.79 0.81
CA LEU A 15 23.35 6.82 1.40
C LEU A 15 23.00 5.45 2.02
N PRO A 16 22.40 5.43 3.21
CA PRO A 16 22.02 4.19 3.89
C PRO A 16 20.89 3.41 3.20
N ALA A 17 20.19 4.01 2.23
CA ALA A 17 19.11 3.39 1.46
C ALA A 17 19.03 3.99 0.05
N PRO A 18 18.48 3.25 -0.93
CA PRO A 18 18.23 3.75 -2.27
C PRO A 18 17.37 5.02 -2.27
N ILE A 19 17.61 5.95 -3.19
CA ILE A 19 16.92 7.24 -3.23
C ILE A 19 16.29 7.53 -4.60
N GLU A 20 15.03 7.95 -4.60
CA GLU A 20 14.33 8.57 -5.75
C GLU A 20 14.29 10.10 -5.57
N ILE A 21 14.82 10.84 -6.54
CA ILE A 21 14.82 12.31 -6.51
C ILE A 21 13.80 12.82 -7.52
N ARG A 22 12.89 13.68 -7.05
CA ARG A 22 11.88 14.33 -7.88
C ARG A 22 11.97 15.84 -7.78
N ALA A 23 12.34 16.50 -8.88
CA ALA A 23 12.28 17.94 -9.00
C ALA A 23 10.85 18.40 -9.33
N ILE A 24 10.31 19.32 -8.54
CA ILE A 24 8.95 19.85 -8.69
C ILE A 24 8.99 21.38 -8.77
N ARG A 25 8.34 21.97 -9.78
CA ARG A 25 8.32 23.43 -9.98
C ARG A 25 7.69 24.19 -8.81
N SER A 26 6.65 23.64 -8.21
CA SER A 26 5.94 24.22 -7.06
C SER A 26 6.63 23.98 -5.71
N ALA A 27 7.64 23.12 -5.64
CA ALA A 27 8.36 22.87 -4.39
C ALA A 27 9.22 24.09 -4.03
N ARG A 28 9.10 24.54 -2.79
CA ARG A 28 9.86 25.69 -2.24
C ARG A 28 11.05 25.28 -1.38
N ARG A 29 11.12 24.00 -0.96
CA ARG A 29 12.16 23.45 -0.07
C ARG A 29 12.40 21.97 -0.39
N LEU A 30 13.55 21.48 0.04
CA LEU A 30 13.89 20.06 0.05
C LEU A 30 13.00 19.34 1.08
N ARG A 31 12.50 18.16 0.71
CA ARG A 31 11.70 17.32 1.59
C ARG A 31 12.09 15.87 1.41
N LEU A 32 12.61 15.25 2.46
CA LEU A 32 12.94 13.84 2.50
C LEU A 32 11.81 13.06 3.19
N ARG A 33 11.51 11.90 2.65
CA ARG A 33 10.58 10.92 3.24
C ARG A 33 11.13 9.53 3.04
N TYR A 34 10.97 8.68 4.02
CA TYR A 34 11.23 7.26 3.85
C TYR A 34 9.92 6.55 3.44
N ASP A 35 9.99 5.77 2.36
CA ASP A 35 8.90 4.90 1.91
C ASP A 35 9.21 3.49 2.41
N GLU A 36 8.71 3.16 3.61
CA GLU A 36 8.90 1.85 4.24
C GLU A 36 8.44 0.69 3.34
N ALA A 37 7.36 0.92 2.56
CA ALA A 37 6.82 -0.12 1.69
C ALA A 37 7.75 -0.51 0.55
N ARG A 38 8.67 0.37 0.16
CA ARG A 38 9.64 0.16 -0.93
C ARG A 38 11.08 0.11 -0.44
N GLY A 39 11.32 0.39 0.83
CA GLY A 39 12.66 0.49 1.39
C GLY A 39 13.51 1.62 0.79
N ILE A 40 12.89 2.68 0.25
CA ILE A 40 13.57 3.76 -0.46
C ILE A 40 13.32 5.14 0.16
N LEU A 41 14.29 6.02 -0.02
CA LEU A 41 14.16 7.44 0.27
C LEU A 41 13.49 8.16 -0.91
N LYS A 42 12.54 9.03 -0.63
CA LYS A 42 11.91 9.92 -1.62
C LYS A 42 12.27 11.36 -1.30
N LEU A 43 13.11 11.95 -2.13
CA LEU A 43 13.53 13.33 -2.02
C LEU A 43 12.79 14.19 -3.05
N THR A 44 12.00 15.13 -2.56
CA THR A 44 11.39 16.18 -3.38
C THR A 44 12.23 17.45 -3.27
N CYS A 45 12.58 18.07 -4.39
CA CYS A 45 13.36 19.29 -4.41
C CYS A 45 12.76 20.34 -5.39
N PRO A 46 13.04 21.63 -5.19
CA PRO A 46 12.76 22.67 -6.18
C PRO A 46 13.44 22.36 -7.53
N ALA A 47 12.80 22.74 -8.64
CA ALA A 47 13.31 22.44 -9.99
C ALA A 47 14.69 23.05 -10.29
N ARG A 48 15.09 24.09 -9.55
CA ARG A 48 16.41 24.74 -9.68
C ARG A 48 17.52 24.03 -8.90
N THR A 49 17.19 23.08 -8.03
CA THR A 49 18.18 22.35 -7.22
C THR A 49 18.91 21.35 -8.10
N SER A 50 20.23 21.41 -8.14
CA SER A 50 21.01 20.40 -8.83
C SER A 50 20.88 19.04 -8.14
N ARG A 51 20.95 17.96 -8.92
CA ARG A 51 20.87 16.59 -8.37
C ARG A 51 21.95 16.34 -7.31
N ARG A 52 23.16 16.86 -7.56
CA ARG A 52 24.29 16.77 -6.63
C ARG A 52 24.01 17.49 -5.31
N SER A 53 23.48 18.73 -5.35
CA SER A 53 23.11 19.46 -4.14
C SER A 53 22.01 18.78 -3.35
N ALA A 54 21.03 18.16 -4.06
CA ALA A 54 19.96 17.40 -3.44
C ALA A 54 20.50 16.15 -2.72
N LEU A 55 21.44 15.42 -3.33
CA LEU A 55 22.10 14.26 -2.72
C LEU A 55 22.97 14.64 -1.51
N SER A 56 23.77 15.73 -1.63
CA SER A 56 24.56 16.20 -0.49
C SER A 56 23.67 16.55 0.70
N TRP A 57 22.58 17.29 0.45
CA TRP A 57 21.62 17.61 1.51
C TRP A 57 20.96 16.37 2.11
N ALA A 58 20.67 15.33 1.30
CA ALA A 58 20.13 14.08 1.81
C ALA A 58 21.12 13.35 2.73
N LEU A 59 22.42 13.38 2.41
CA LEU A 59 23.48 12.85 3.26
C LEU A 59 23.60 13.60 4.60
N ASP A 60 23.36 14.92 4.61
CA ASP A 60 23.33 15.70 5.86
C ASP A 60 22.17 15.27 6.77
N GLN A 61 21.17 14.54 6.25
CA GLN A 61 20.07 13.96 7.02
C GLN A 61 20.34 12.50 7.43
N ARG A 62 21.59 12.05 7.40
CA ARG A 62 21.97 10.64 7.64
C ARG A 62 21.41 10.08 8.94
N ASP A 63 21.55 10.79 10.04
CA ASP A 63 21.08 10.33 11.36
C ASP A 63 19.55 10.13 11.37
N TRP A 64 18.81 11.03 10.71
CA TRP A 64 17.37 10.86 10.55
C TRP A 64 17.04 9.64 9.68
N ILE A 65 17.78 9.41 8.58
CA ILE A 65 17.58 8.24 7.73
C ILE A 65 17.84 6.95 8.50
N GLU A 66 18.96 6.87 9.22
CA GLU A 66 19.33 5.69 10.02
C GLU A 66 18.29 5.41 11.11
N ASN A 67 17.79 6.44 11.79
CA ASN A 67 16.69 6.31 12.73
C ASN A 67 15.39 5.79 12.07
N GLN A 68 15.05 6.26 10.87
CA GLN A 68 13.89 5.75 10.14
C GLN A 68 14.08 4.27 9.77
N LEU A 69 15.27 3.89 9.31
CA LEU A 69 15.60 2.50 8.97
C LEU A 69 15.57 1.60 10.21
N ALA A 70 16.11 2.05 11.32
CA ALA A 70 16.11 1.31 12.59
C ALA A 70 14.69 1.10 13.15
N GLN A 71 13.79 2.05 12.93
CA GLN A 71 12.39 1.98 13.37
C GLN A 71 11.50 1.24 12.35
N SER A 72 11.96 1.05 11.12
CA SER A 72 11.20 0.33 10.10
C SER A 72 11.26 -1.17 10.39
N SER A 73 10.10 -1.81 10.34
CA SER A 73 10.06 -3.27 10.36
C SER A 73 10.48 -3.82 9.00
N PRO A 74 11.12 -5.00 8.95
CA PRO A 74 11.58 -5.60 7.70
C PRO A 74 10.43 -5.83 6.72
N LEU A 75 10.77 -5.85 5.43
CA LEU A 75 9.86 -6.28 4.38
C LEU A 75 9.49 -7.75 4.61
N GLU A 76 8.27 -8.13 4.29
CA GLU A 76 7.73 -9.47 4.49
C GLU A 76 7.42 -10.09 3.10
N PRO A 77 8.40 -10.68 2.39
CA PRO A 77 8.17 -11.28 1.07
C PRO A 77 7.22 -12.48 1.16
N PHE A 78 6.55 -12.80 0.05
CA PHE A 78 5.73 -14.00 -0.02
C PHE A 78 6.60 -15.21 -0.33
N GLU A 79 7.18 -15.78 0.71
CA GLU A 79 8.00 -16.98 0.62
C GLU A 79 7.22 -18.21 1.12
N PRO A 80 7.61 -19.44 0.70
CA PRO A 80 7.10 -20.66 1.31
C PRO A 80 7.29 -20.63 2.83
N ASP A 81 6.29 -21.15 3.55
CA ASP A 81 6.15 -21.20 5.00
C ASP A 81 5.89 -19.85 5.69
N ALA A 82 5.90 -18.72 4.97
CA ALA A 82 5.46 -17.44 5.52
C ALA A 82 3.98 -17.51 5.95
N ILE A 83 3.65 -16.84 7.05
CA ILE A 83 2.27 -16.70 7.53
C ILE A 83 1.81 -15.28 7.23
N ILE A 84 0.73 -15.16 6.46
CA ILE A 84 0.11 -13.89 6.10
C ILE A 84 -1.35 -13.84 6.56
N PRO A 85 -1.87 -12.68 6.96
CA PRO A 85 -3.29 -12.56 7.26
C PRO A 85 -4.11 -12.50 5.95
N ILE A 86 -5.22 -13.23 5.89
CA ILE A 86 -6.22 -13.12 4.83
C ILE A 86 -7.61 -13.16 5.47
N GLY A 87 -8.39 -12.09 5.25
CA GLY A 87 -9.77 -12.04 5.76
C GLY A 87 -9.88 -12.12 7.30
N GLY A 88 -8.83 -11.75 8.03
CA GLY A 88 -8.77 -11.80 9.50
C GLY A 88 -8.22 -13.10 10.08
N SER A 89 -7.85 -14.08 9.25
CA SER A 89 -7.24 -15.34 9.66
C SER A 89 -5.79 -15.44 9.18
N ASP A 90 -4.94 -16.08 9.98
CA ASP A 90 -3.57 -16.39 9.57
C ASP A 90 -3.57 -17.53 8.56
N VAL A 91 -2.85 -17.37 7.46
CA VAL A 91 -2.77 -18.32 6.35
C VAL A 91 -1.30 -18.60 6.06
N ARG A 92 -0.92 -19.89 6.07
CA ARG A 92 0.41 -20.33 5.68
C ARG A 92 0.53 -20.38 4.16
N LEU A 93 1.61 -19.85 3.61
CA LEU A 93 1.96 -20.00 2.20
C LEU A 93 2.70 -21.33 1.99
N VAL A 94 2.17 -22.21 1.15
CA VAL A 94 2.75 -23.53 0.91
C VAL A 94 3.15 -23.66 -0.56
N TRP A 95 4.43 -23.95 -0.79
CA TRP A 95 4.92 -24.33 -2.09
C TRP A 95 5.20 -25.84 -2.12
N ALA A 96 4.66 -26.54 -3.11
CA ALA A 96 5.00 -27.92 -3.36
C ALA A 96 5.02 -28.18 -4.88
N GLU A 97 6.08 -28.83 -5.35
CA GLU A 97 6.35 -29.01 -6.78
C GLU A 97 5.19 -29.65 -7.54
N ARG A 98 4.52 -30.64 -6.92
CA ARG A 98 3.40 -31.40 -7.52
C ARG A 98 2.05 -30.72 -7.40
N GLU A 99 1.94 -29.62 -6.66
CA GLU A 99 0.71 -28.84 -6.55
C GLU A 99 0.38 -28.09 -7.87
N PRO A 100 -0.89 -27.80 -8.13
CA PRO A 100 -1.27 -26.94 -9.25
C PRO A 100 -0.60 -25.58 -9.20
N ARG A 101 -0.22 -25.02 -10.36
CA ARG A 101 0.35 -23.67 -10.42
C ARG A 101 -0.62 -22.59 -9.93
N THR A 102 -1.92 -22.77 -10.18
CA THR A 102 -2.96 -21.86 -9.70
C THR A 102 -3.10 -22.01 -8.18
N PRO A 103 -2.86 -20.96 -7.41
CA PRO A 103 -2.96 -21.03 -5.95
C PRO A 103 -4.38 -21.39 -5.50
N ARG A 104 -4.48 -22.19 -4.44
CA ARG A 104 -5.74 -22.60 -3.79
C ARG A 104 -5.65 -22.34 -2.31
N LEU A 105 -6.69 -21.68 -1.78
CA LEU A 105 -6.84 -21.43 -0.34
C LEU A 105 -7.76 -22.52 0.23
N HIS A 106 -7.22 -23.30 1.16
CA HIS A 106 -7.96 -24.37 1.83
C HIS A 106 -7.37 -24.59 3.23
N GLU A 107 -8.21 -24.72 4.23
CA GLU A 107 -7.86 -25.06 5.63
C GLU A 107 -6.67 -24.25 6.21
N GLY A 108 -6.68 -22.93 5.98
CA GLY A 108 -5.63 -22.04 6.50
C GLY A 108 -4.30 -22.08 5.73
N GLU A 109 -4.27 -22.74 4.58
CA GLU A 109 -3.11 -22.79 3.72
C GLU A 109 -3.42 -22.24 2.32
N LEU A 110 -2.50 -21.43 1.78
CA LEU A 110 -2.52 -21.01 0.39
C LEU A 110 -1.41 -21.75 -0.35
N ARG A 111 -1.81 -22.81 -1.07
CA ARG A 111 -0.93 -23.76 -1.74
C ARG A 111 -0.73 -23.41 -3.21
N SER A 112 0.50 -23.50 -3.71
CA SER A 112 0.82 -23.29 -5.13
C SER A 112 2.04 -24.09 -5.55
N GLY A 113 1.98 -24.72 -6.71
CA GLY A 113 3.09 -25.43 -7.34
C GLY A 113 3.78 -24.66 -8.46
N GLY A 114 4.51 -25.40 -9.31
CA GLY A 114 5.29 -24.87 -10.41
C GLY A 114 6.64 -24.27 -9.99
N PRO A 115 7.41 -23.63 -10.88
CA PRO A 115 8.74 -23.11 -10.59
C PRO A 115 8.76 -22.21 -9.37
N ARG A 116 9.69 -22.45 -8.43
CA ARG A 116 9.80 -21.70 -7.17
C ARG A 116 10.04 -20.21 -7.42
N ALA A 117 10.83 -19.84 -8.40
CA ALA A 117 11.10 -18.45 -8.79
C ALA A 117 9.85 -17.63 -9.16
N GLY A 118 8.71 -18.27 -9.47
CA GLY A 118 7.44 -17.59 -9.76
C GLY A 118 6.43 -17.65 -8.63
N PHE A 119 6.79 -18.18 -7.46
CA PHE A 119 5.84 -18.38 -6.35
C PHE A 119 5.22 -17.08 -5.87
N GLU A 120 6.02 -16.10 -5.48
CA GLU A 120 5.55 -14.79 -5.02
C GLU A 120 4.58 -14.12 -6.02
N ARG A 121 4.93 -14.17 -7.31
CA ARG A 121 4.09 -13.62 -8.38
C ARG A 121 2.72 -14.30 -8.44
N ARG A 122 2.68 -15.64 -8.28
CA ARG A 122 1.42 -16.40 -8.29
C ARG A 122 0.57 -16.07 -7.09
N ILE A 123 1.16 -16.02 -5.89
CA ILE A 123 0.48 -15.62 -4.65
C ILE A 123 -0.08 -14.20 -4.80
N THR A 124 0.72 -13.26 -5.27
CA THR A 124 0.28 -11.86 -5.51
C THR A 124 -0.89 -11.79 -6.50
N ALA A 125 -0.84 -12.55 -7.59
CA ALA A 125 -1.92 -12.59 -8.58
C ALA A 125 -3.22 -13.15 -7.99
N PHE A 126 -3.13 -14.21 -7.19
CA PHE A 126 -4.25 -14.78 -6.47
C PHE A 126 -4.88 -13.77 -5.49
N LEU A 127 -4.05 -13.14 -4.65
CA LEU A 127 -4.53 -12.15 -3.68
C LEU A 127 -5.19 -10.94 -4.35
N LYS A 128 -4.67 -10.48 -5.50
CA LYS A 128 -5.29 -9.41 -6.29
C LYS A 128 -6.67 -9.81 -6.82
N ARG A 129 -6.83 -11.03 -7.29
CA ARG A 129 -8.13 -11.54 -7.75
C ARG A 129 -9.10 -11.64 -6.58
N LEU A 130 -8.69 -12.30 -5.49
CA LEU A 130 -9.50 -12.44 -4.29
C LEU A 130 -9.93 -11.07 -3.74
N ALA A 131 -9.01 -10.10 -3.75
CA ALA A 131 -9.28 -8.73 -3.33
C ALA A 131 -10.34 -8.06 -4.22
N LEU A 132 -10.22 -8.21 -5.54
CA LEU A 132 -11.20 -7.65 -6.48
C LEU A 132 -12.58 -8.26 -6.27
N ASP A 133 -12.68 -9.59 -6.20
CA ASP A 133 -13.95 -10.30 -6.04
C ASP A 133 -14.62 -9.92 -4.72
N THR A 134 -13.87 -9.98 -3.61
CA THR A 134 -14.38 -9.66 -2.27
C THR A 134 -14.84 -8.20 -2.16
N MET A 135 -13.98 -7.25 -2.58
CA MET A 135 -14.30 -5.83 -2.41
C MET A 135 -15.35 -5.35 -3.41
N SER A 136 -15.49 -6.01 -4.57
CA SER A 136 -16.59 -5.73 -5.50
C SER A 136 -17.94 -6.14 -4.92
N ALA A 137 -18.01 -7.29 -4.26
CA ALA A 137 -19.22 -7.73 -3.55
C ALA A 137 -19.57 -6.78 -2.39
N GLU A 138 -18.59 -6.42 -1.54
CA GLU A 138 -18.80 -5.46 -0.46
C GLU A 138 -19.24 -4.08 -0.98
N ALA A 139 -18.65 -3.61 -2.08
CA ALA A 139 -19.03 -2.33 -2.68
C ALA A 139 -20.46 -2.36 -3.25
N ALA A 140 -20.89 -3.49 -3.82
CA ALA A 140 -22.26 -3.66 -4.30
C ALA A 140 -23.27 -3.62 -3.13
N GLU A 141 -22.96 -4.27 -1.99
CA GLU A 141 -23.78 -4.18 -0.78
C GLU A 141 -23.97 -2.73 -0.32
N PHE A 142 -22.87 -1.97 -0.17
CA PHE A 142 -22.94 -0.57 0.29
C PHE A 142 -23.60 0.34 -0.74
N ALA A 143 -23.35 0.12 -2.03
CA ALA A 143 -23.94 0.88 -3.12
C ALA A 143 -25.47 0.70 -3.16
N ALA A 144 -25.96 -0.52 -2.92
CA ALA A 144 -27.40 -0.80 -2.81
C ALA A 144 -28.03 -0.01 -1.65
N VAL A 145 -27.37 0.04 -0.48
CA VAL A 145 -27.85 0.83 0.68
C VAL A 145 -27.81 2.35 0.39
N ALA A 146 -26.85 2.81 -0.40
CA ALA A 146 -26.72 4.21 -0.80
C ALA A 146 -27.67 4.60 -1.95
N GLY A 147 -28.28 3.64 -2.66
CA GLY A 147 -29.10 3.87 -3.84
C GLY A 147 -28.29 4.31 -5.07
N VAL A 148 -27.04 3.87 -5.18
CA VAL A 148 -26.13 4.25 -6.27
C VAL A 148 -25.46 3.02 -6.90
N THR A 149 -24.79 3.23 -8.02
CA THR A 149 -24.03 2.16 -8.71
C THR A 149 -22.64 2.68 -9.06
N ALA A 150 -21.60 1.92 -8.70
CA ALA A 150 -20.25 2.22 -9.15
C ALA A 150 -20.11 1.88 -10.65
N ARG A 151 -19.51 2.79 -11.43
CA ARG A 151 -19.26 2.57 -12.86
C ARG A 151 -18.22 1.47 -13.11
N ALA A 152 -17.21 1.42 -12.26
CA ALA A 152 -16.17 0.40 -12.30
C ALA A 152 -15.49 0.27 -10.96
N ILE A 153 -15.08 -0.96 -10.62
CA ILE A 153 -14.27 -1.25 -9.44
C ILE A 153 -12.98 -1.93 -9.92
N SER A 154 -11.87 -1.50 -9.38
CA SER A 154 -10.56 -2.04 -9.71
C SER A 154 -9.66 -2.09 -8.49
N VAL A 155 -8.63 -2.94 -8.55
CA VAL A 155 -7.60 -3.01 -7.51
C VAL A 155 -6.26 -2.54 -8.04
N GLY A 156 -5.45 -1.97 -7.17
CA GLY A 156 -4.10 -1.49 -7.46
C GLY A 156 -3.20 -1.58 -6.23
N ASP A 157 -2.00 -1.03 -6.34
CA ASP A 157 -1.04 -0.97 -5.22
C ASP A 157 -0.57 0.47 -4.96
N PRO A 158 -1.48 1.41 -4.60
CA PRO A 158 -1.08 2.77 -4.30
C PRO A 158 -0.32 2.84 -2.98
N SER A 159 0.76 3.61 -2.95
CA SER A 159 1.63 3.74 -1.76
C SER A 159 1.07 4.70 -0.69
N SER A 160 0.20 5.66 -1.07
CA SER A 160 -0.20 6.77 -0.20
C SER A 160 -1.65 6.72 0.31
N ARG A 161 -2.49 5.86 -0.26
CA ARG A 161 -3.91 5.75 0.07
C ARG A 161 -4.39 4.31 -0.01
N TRP A 162 -5.53 4.00 0.59
CA TRP A 162 -6.14 2.67 0.56
C TRP A 162 -7.21 2.55 -0.53
N GLY A 163 -7.83 3.67 -0.89
CA GLY A 163 -8.82 3.74 -1.94
C GLY A 163 -8.85 5.11 -2.62
N SER A 164 -9.63 5.23 -3.66
CA SER A 164 -10.01 6.48 -4.32
C SER A 164 -11.25 6.27 -5.18
N CYS A 165 -12.12 7.28 -5.19
CA CYS A 165 -13.27 7.37 -6.09
C CYS A 165 -13.10 8.59 -7.00
N THR A 166 -13.44 8.45 -8.29
CA THR A 166 -13.46 9.57 -9.23
C THR A 166 -14.87 10.13 -9.37
N SER A 167 -14.99 11.38 -9.84
CA SER A 167 -16.28 12.00 -10.18
C SER A 167 -17.07 11.23 -11.24
N GLU A 168 -16.40 10.36 -12.01
CA GLU A 168 -17.05 9.48 -12.98
C GLU A 168 -17.58 8.17 -12.37
N GLY A 169 -17.50 8.00 -11.05
CA GLY A 169 -17.96 6.81 -10.34
C GLY A 169 -17.03 5.58 -10.46
N LYS A 170 -15.75 5.79 -10.76
CA LYS A 170 -14.75 4.71 -10.78
C LYS A 170 -14.07 4.60 -9.42
N ILE A 171 -14.19 3.43 -8.78
CA ILE A 171 -13.54 3.12 -7.49
C ILE A 171 -12.27 2.31 -7.76
N ARG A 172 -11.17 2.71 -7.12
CA ARG A 172 -9.91 1.95 -7.11
C ARG A 172 -9.47 1.71 -5.68
N LEU A 173 -9.25 0.44 -5.31
CA LEU A 173 -8.89 0.00 -3.97
C LEU A 173 -7.49 -0.62 -3.94
N SER A 174 -6.80 -0.55 -2.81
CA SER A 174 -5.57 -1.30 -2.61
C SER A 174 -5.87 -2.80 -2.47
N TRP A 175 -5.27 -3.64 -3.31
CA TRP A 175 -5.43 -5.09 -3.19
C TRP A 175 -4.95 -5.63 -1.83
N ARG A 176 -4.06 -4.90 -1.15
CA ARG A 176 -3.54 -5.26 0.18
C ARG A 176 -4.60 -5.27 1.26
N LEU A 177 -5.75 -4.64 1.04
CA LEU A 177 -6.89 -4.66 1.95
C LEU A 177 -7.48 -6.05 2.17
N ILE A 178 -7.23 -7.03 1.27
CA ILE A 178 -7.65 -8.42 1.50
C ILE A 178 -6.92 -9.04 2.70
N MET A 179 -5.74 -8.53 3.01
CA MET A 179 -4.93 -8.94 4.17
C MET A 179 -5.23 -8.11 5.43
N ALA A 180 -6.09 -7.10 5.33
CA ALA A 180 -6.54 -6.32 6.49
C ALA A 180 -7.61 -7.08 7.29
N PRO A 181 -7.83 -6.71 8.57
CA PRO A 181 -9.02 -7.13 9.29
C PRO A 181 -10.28 -6.78 8.48
N PRO A 182 -11.29 -7.67 8.43
CA PRO A 182 -12.50 -7.46 7.60
C PRO A 182 -13.19 -6.12 7.82
N GLU A 183 -13.31 -5.69 9.07
CA GLU A 183 -13.90 -4.39 9.41
C GLU A 183 -13.08 -3.20 8.86
N ALA A 184 -11.75 -3.30 8.84
CA ALA A 184 -10.87 -2.27 8.29
C ALA A 184 -10.99 -2.18 6.76
N ARG A 185 -11.07 -3.34 6.07
CA ARG A 185 -11.31 -3.41 4.62
C ARG A 185 -12.67 -2.85 4.27
N ARG A 186 -13.75 -3.33 4.92
CA ARG A 186 -15.14 -2.87 4.69
C ARG A 186 -15.28 -1.37 4.93
N HIS A 187 -14.57 -0.80 5.93
CA HIS A 187 -14.55 0.65 6.13
C HIS A 187 -14.01 1.40 4.92
N VAL A 188 -12.89 0.97 4.33
CA VAL A 188 -12.36 1.64 3.12
C VAL A 188 -13.34 1.51 1.96
N VAL A 189 -13.94 0.33 1.76
CA VAL A 189 -14.94 0.12 0.70
C VAL A 189 -16.14 1.03 0.88
N SER A 190 -16.73 1.09 2.09
CA SER A 190 -17.88 1.97 2.37
C SER A 190 -17.54 3.46 2.21
N HIS A 191 -16.32 3.86 2.55
CA HIS A 191 -15.81 5.22 2.36
C HIS A 191 -15.77 5.61 0.88
N GLU A 192 -15.23 4.72 0.02
CA GLU A 192 -15.19 4.99 -1.43
C GLU A 192 -16.58 4.94 -2.06
N VAL A 193 -17.49 4.11 -1.56
CA VAL A 193 -18.90 4.14 -1.99
C VAL A 193 -19.58 5.44 -1.58
N ALA A 194 -19.32 5.98 -0.37
CA ALA A 194 -19.86 7.27 0.04
C ALA A 194 -19.41 8.41 -0.89
N HIS A 195 -18.23 8.30 -1.50
CA HIS A 195 -17.74 9.25 -2.51
C HIS A 195 -18.51 9.21 -3.84
N LEU A 196 -19.27 8.15 -4.14
CA LEU A 196 -20.17 8.14 -5.29
C LEU A 196 -21.32 9.17 -5.14
N VAL A 197 -21.65 9.56 -3.90
CA VAL A 197 -22.69 10.55 -3.57
C VAL A 197 -22.08 11.91 -3.25
N HIS A 198 -21.06 11.94 -2.40
CA HIS A 198 -20.43 13.16 -1.90
C HIS A 198 -18.92 13.14 -2.12
N LEU A 199 -18.41 13.94 -3.05
CA LEU A 199 -16.98 13.99 -3.39
C LEU A 199 -16.09 14.65 -2.32
N ASN A 200 -16.68 15.43 -1.41
CA ASN A 200 -15.97 16.08 -0.32
C ASN A 200 -16.33 15.45 1.04
N HIS A 201 -15.44 15.59 2.02
CA HIS A 201 -15.61 15.02 3.36
C HIS A 201 -16.43 15.95 4.30
N GLY A 202 -17.45 16.64 3.79
CA GLY A 202 -18.35 17.50 4.55
C GLY A 202 -19.24 16.74 5.55
N ALA A 203 -20.20 17.44 6.14
CA ALA A 203 -21.11 16.86 7.12
C ALA A 203 -21.99 15.75 6.52
N GLU A 204 -22.51 15.97 5.32
CA GLU A 204 -23.33 14.98 4.58
C GLU A 204 -22.55 13.70 4.25
N PHE A 205 -21.30 13.83 3.80
CA PHE A 205 -20.42 12.68 3.59
C PHE A 205 -20.25 11.87 4.88
N LYS A 206 -19.94 12.53 6.00
CA LYS A 206 -19.74 11.86 7.30
C LYS A 206 -20.99 11.16 7.79
N ALA A 207 -22.16 11.78 7.59
CA ALA A 207 -23.44 11.20 7.93
C ALA A 207 -23.71 9.94 7.08
N LEU A 208 -23.46 10.02 5.77
CA LEU A 208 -23.61 8.88 4.87
C LEU A 208 -22.60 7.75 5.19
N GLU A 209 -21.31 8.06 5.38
CA GLU A 209 -20.29 7.08 5.78
C GLU A 209 -20.70 6.34 7.06
N ALA A 210 -21.18 7.07 8.07
CA ALA A 210 -21.65 6.48 9.33
C ALA A 210 -22.88 5.59 9.13
N ARG A 211 -23.82 5.99 8.28
CA ARG A 211 -25.01 5.19 7.95
C ARG A 211 -24.65 3.93 7.17
N LEU A 212 -23.76 4.01 6.19
CA LEU A 212 -23.35 2.87 5.37
C LEU A 212 -22.60 1.82 6.18
N PHE A 213 -21.64 2.26 6.99
CA PHE A 213 -20.84 1.34 7.78
C PHE A 213 -21.58 0.81 9.02
N GLY A 214 -22.41 1.65 9.63
CA GLY A 214 -23.12 1.34 10.87
C GLY A 214 -22.23 1.40 12.11
N PRO A 215 -22.63 0.71 13.21
CA PRO A 215 -21.88 0.68 14.47
C PRO A 215 -20.48 0.14 14.29
N GLY A 216 -19.50 0.77 14.95
CA GLY A 216 -18.10 0.28 14.92
C GLY A 216 -17.18 0.99 13.93
N LEU A 217 -17.64 2.02 13.21
CA LEU A 217 -16.81 2.80 12.27
C LEU A 217 -15.50 3.31 12.90
N ALA A 218 -15.54 3.83 14.12
CA ALA A 218 -14.34 4.30 14.83
C ALA A 218 -13.34 3.16 15.12
N LYS A 219 -13.86 1.98 15.48
CA LYS A 219 -13.06 0.75 15.70
C LYS A 219 -12.42 0.29 14.41
N ALA A 220 -13.15 0.27 13.30
CA ALA A 220 -12.66 -0.09 11.98
C ALA A 220 -11.54 0.87 11.48
N LYS A 221 -11.72 2.18 11.67
CA LYS A 221 -10.69 3.20 11.40
C LYS A 221 -9.41 2.95 12.22
N THR A 222 -9.57 2.56 13.47
CA THR A 222 -8.43 2.25 14.36
C THR A 222 -7.74 0.95 13.93
N ALA A 223 -8.50 -0.09 13.56
CA ALA A 223 -7.96 -1.34 13.03
C ALA A 223 -7.12 -1.10 11.76
N LEU A 224 -7.63 -0.27 10.83
CA LEU A 224 -6.89 0.11 9.63
C LEU A 224 -5.58 0.83 9.95
N ARG A 225 -5.59 1.78 10.90
CA ARG A 225 -4.37 2.50 11.32
C ARG A 225 -3.32 1.55 11.91
N ARG A 226 -3.73 0.56 12.70
CA ARG A 226 -2.83 -0.43 13.31
C ARG A 226 -2.26 -1.40 12.27
N ALA A 227 -3.11 -1.93 11.38
CA ALA A 227 -2.69 -2.90 10.37
C ALA A 227 -1.89 -2.26 9.23
N GLY A 228 -2.16 -0.99 8.91
CA GLY A 228 -1.65 -0.30 7.72
C GLY A 228 -0.15 -0.38 7.49
N PRO A 229 0.71 -0.13 8.45
CA PRO A 229 2.16 -0.26 8.29
C PRO A 229 2.58 -1.66 7.83
N ARG A 230 2.12 -2.72 8.48
CA ARG A 230 2.43 -4.11 8.09
C ARG A 230 1.89 -4.44 6.69
N LEU A 231 0.64 -4.07 6.39
CA LEU A 231 0.03 -4.34 5.08
C LEU A 231 0.85 -3.77 3.91
N ARG A 232 1.56 -2.68 4.11
CA ARG A 232 2.41 -2.07 3.09
C ARG A 232 3.71 -2.82 2.84
N ARG A 233 4.17 -3.64 3.79
CA ARG A 233 5.41 -4.43 3.73
C ARG A 233 5.20 -5.85 3.22
N LEU A 234 4.01 -6.43 3.46
CA LEU A 234 3.66 -7.78 3.01
C LEU A 234 3.80 -7.94 1.49
N GLY A 235 4.47 -9.00 1.02
CA GLY A 235 4.74 -9.26 -0.39
C GLY A 235 5.60 -8.16 -1.03
N ARG A 236 6.58 -7.68 -0.30
CA ARG A 236 7.66 -6.80 -0.76
C ARG A 236 9.00 -7.46 -0.50
N SER A 237 9.86 -7.43 -1.47
CA SER A 237 11.23 -7.94 -1.46
C SER A 237 12.23 -6.84 -1.80
#